data_41d75e756dc43a9b002aa36ca9a63a29
#
_entry.id   41d75e756dc43a9b002aa36ca9a63a29
#
_cell.length_a   1.000
_cell.length_b   1.000
_cell.length_c   1.000
_cell.angle_alpha   90.00
_cell.angle_beta   90.00
_cell.angle_gamma   90.00
#
_symmetry.space_group_name_H-M   'P 1'
#
loop_
_entity.id
_entity.type
_entity.pdbx_description
1 polymer ?
#
loop_
_entity_poly.entity_id
_entity_poly.type
_entity_poly.pdbx_seq_one_letter_code
_entity_poly.pdbx_strand_id
1 'polypeptide(L)'
;IPDIRFNSYITMPSSDFQTYISDLSNISNEIHFTYSNALKLRAIGDFADQSIIINETNDNQDTEEQYGVYNTKYILLFTKSTNLCSTVEIYLKTGYPLTILYSVANLGQIKYCLAPKQN
;
A
#
# COMPACT_ATOMS: atom_id res chain seq x y z
N ILE A 1 -15.18 -4.47 13.30
CA ILE A 1 -13.92 -4.86 12.69
C ILE A 1 -13.09 -5.58 13.73
N PRO A 2 -12.68 -6.82 13.44
CA PRO A 2 -11.82 -7.52 14.38
C PRO A 2 -10.54 -6.72 14.60
N ASP A 3 -10.07 -6.72 15.83
CA ASP A 3 -8.80 -6.10 16.17
C ASP A 3 -7.66 -6.89 15.53
N ILE A 4 -7.39 -6.56 14.28
CA ILE A 4 -6.24 -7.13 13.60
C ILE A 4 -5.06 -6.22 13.91
N ARG A 5 -4.09 -6.76 14.61
CA ARG A 5 -2.85 -6.02 14.84
C ARG A 5 -1.95 -6.20 13.64
N PHE A 6 -1.75 -5.11 12.94
CA PHE A 6 -0.80 -5.09 11.84
C PHE A 6 0.55 -4.71 12.41
N ASN A 7 1.50 -5.64 12.32
CA ASN A 7 2.87 -5.37 12.72
C ASN A 7 3.67 -4.72 11.60
N SER A 8 3.16 -4.79 10.38
CA SER A 8 3.85 -4.28 9.20
C SER A 8 3.07 -3.12 8.62
N TYR A 9 3.53 -1.90 8.90
CA TYR A 9 2.93 -0.73 8.30
C TYR A 9 3.99 0.31 8.02
N ILE A 10 3.68 1.21 7.10
CA ILE A 10 4.58 2.28 6.72
C ILE A 10 3.78 3.57 6.55
N THR A 11 4.37 4.68 6.95
CA THR A 11 3.81 6.01 6.76
C THR A 11 4.65 6.73 5.71
N MET A 12 4.00 7.37 4.77
CA MET A 12 4.71 8.07 3.70
C MET A 12 3.88 9.25 3.21
N PRO A 13 4.49 10.18 2.47
CA PRO A 13 3.72 11.25 1.84
C PRO A 13 2.69 10.68 0.88
N SER A 14 1.46 11.17 0.97
CA SER A 14 0.36 10.66 0.15
C SER A 14 0.60 10.92 -1.35
N SER A 15 1.24 12.03 -1.69
CA SER A 15 1.58 12.36 -3.08
C SER A 15 2.57 11.37 -3.67
N ASP A 16 3.53 10.90 -2.86
CA ASP A 16 4.50 9.91 -3.32
C ASP A 16 3.81 8.58 -3.59
N PHE A 17 2.93 8.16 -2.69
CA PHE A 17 2.18 6.92 -2.88
C PHE A 17 1.34 6.99 -4.16
N GLN A 18 0.65 8.10 -4.38
CA GLN A 18 -0.14 8.29 -5.58
C GLN A 18 0.71 8.17 -6.85
N THR A 19 1.90 8.78 -6.83
CA THR A 19 2.82 8.72 -7.97
C THR A 19 3.28 7.29 -8.23
N TYR A 20 3.65 6.56 -7.19
CA TYR A 20 4.09 5.18 -7.33
C TYR A 20 3.00 4.29 -7.90
N ILE A 21 1.78 4.42 -7.37
CA ILE A 21 0.66 3.61 -7.86
C ILE A 21 0.31 3.97 -9.30
N SER A 22 0.34 5.25 -9.64
CA SER A 22 0.08 5.71 -11.01
C SER A 22 1.09 5.13 -11.98
N ASP A 23 2.38 5.18 -11.63
CA ASP A 23 3.44 4.64 -12.47
C ASP A 23 3.27 3.13 -12.67
N LEU A 24 3.03 2.40 -11.61
CA LEU A 24 2.88 0.96 -11.68
C LEU A 24 1.61 0.55 -12.43
N SER A 25 0.56 1.37 -12.40
CA SER A 25 -0.68 1.09 -13.09
C SER A 25 -0.51 1.06 -14.61
N ASN A 26 0.53 1.72 -15.14
CA ASN A 26 0.84 1.70 -16.57
C ASN A 26 1.46 0.38 -17.00
N ILE A 27 1.89 -0.45 -16.05
CA ILE A 27 2.62 -1.69 -16.33
C ILE A 27 1.73 -2.90 -16.16
N SER A 28 0.91 -2.92 -15.10
CA SER A 28 0.11 -4.10 -14.79
C SER A 28 -1.17 -3.74 -14.06
N ASN A 29 -2.16 -4.61 -14.16
CA ASN A 29 -3.41 -4.51 -13.41
C ASN A 29 -3.26 -5.02 -11.98
N GLU A 30 -2.09 -5.51 -11.61
CA GLU A 30 -1.82 -6.05 -10.29
C GLU A 30 -0.53 -5.48 -9.75
N ILE A 31 -0.51 -5.20 -8.44
CA ILE A 31 0.71 -4.79 -7.76
C ILE A 31 1.00 -5.80 -6.66
N HIS A 32 2.24 -6.27 -6.63
CA HIS A 32 2.75 -7.15 -5.59
C HIS A 32 3.32 -6.28 -4.47
N PHE A 33 2.75 -6.41 -3.29
CA PHE A 33 3.22 -5.71 -2.08
C PHE A 33 4.02 -6.71 -1.25
N THR A 34 5.22 -6.35 -0.89
CA THR A 34 6.07 -7.15 0.01
C THR A 34 6.64 -6.24 1.08
N TYR A 35 6.60 -6.67 2.31
CA TYR A 35 7.19 -5.94 3.43
C TYR A 35 8.03 -6.88 4.28
N SER A 36 9.31 -6.54 4.44
CA SER A 36 10.18 -7.19 5.42
C SER A 36 10.96 -6.12 6.17
N ASN A 37 11.97 -5.54 5.56
CA ASN A 37 12.67 -4.37 6.12
C ASN A 37 12.26 -3.08 5.44
N ALA A 38 11.62 -3.20 4.31
CA ALA A 38 11.12 -2.08 3.51
C ALA A 38 9.88 -2.53 2.77
N LEU A 39 9.05 -1.59 2.39
CA LEU A 39 7.91 -1.87 1.54
C LEU A 39 8.38 -1.89 0.10
N LYS A 40 8.09 -2.97 -0.60
CA LYS A 40 8.40 -3.13 -2.02
C LYS A 40 7.10 -3.26 -2.80
N LEU A 41 6.95 -2.43 -3.81
CA LEU A 41 5.83 -2.47 -4.75
C LEU A 41 6.37 -2.92 -6.10
N ARG A 42 5.77 -3.94 -6.68
CA ARG A 42 6.23 -4.46 -7.96
C ARG A 42 5.08 -4.71 -8.91
N ALA A 43 5.24 -4.26 -10.15
CA ALA A 43 4.31 -4.55 -11.23
C ALA A 43 5.07 -5.29 -12.34
N ILE A 44 4.52 -6.41 -12.77
CA ILE A 44 5.10 -7.26 -13.81
C ILE A 44 4.16 -7.23 -15.01
N GLY A 45 4.59 -6.60 -16.09
CA GLY A 45 3.83 -6.53 -17.33
C GLY A 45 4.46 -7.40 -18.42
N ASP A 46 3.85 -7.36 -19.60
CA ASP A 46 4.33 -8.15 -20.75
C ASP A 46 5.66 -7.62 -21.28
N PHE A 47 5.89 -6.32 -21.16
CA PHE A 47 7.07 -5.69 -21.75
C PHE A 47 7.92 -4.93 -20.73
N ALA A 48 7.48 -4.85 -19.48
CA ALA A 48 8.19 -4.11 -18.47
C ALA A 48 7.95 -4.73 -17.09
N ASP A 49 8.95 -4.57 -16.22
CA ASP A 49 8.91 -5.01 -14.83
C ASP A 49 9.48 -3.85 -14.02
N GLN A 50 8.68 -3.29 -13.14
CA GLN A 50 9.14 -2.17 -12.32
C GLN A 50 8.93 -2.48 -10.85
N SER A 51 9.96 -2.19 -10.05
CA SER A 51 9.90 -2.29 -8.60
C SER A 51 10.23 -0.96 -7.96
N ILE A 52 9.51 -0.63 -6.89
CA ILE A 52 9.75 0.57 -6.11
C ILE A 52 9.98 0.12 -4.68
N ILE A 53 11.08 0.56 -4.07
CA ILE A 53 11.43 0.21 -2.70
C ILE A 53 11.29 1.45 -1.84
N ILE A 54 10.49 1.34 -0.79
CA ILE A 54 10.22 2.45 0.13
C ILE A 54 10.85 2.11 1.47
N ASN A 55 11.88 2.85 1.83
CA ASN A 55 12.69 2.59 3.03
C ASN A 55 12.28 3.45 4.23
N GLU A 56 11.04 3.92 4.26
CA GLU A 56 10.54 4.65 5.41
C GLU A 56 10.62 3.76 6.64
N THR A 57 11.32 4.22 7.65
CA THR A 57 11.48 3.41 8.86
C THR A 57 10.32 3.63 9.81
N ASN A 58 9.63 2.56 10.13
CA ASN A 58 8.77 2.51 11.29
C ASN A 58 9.46 1.67 12.35
N ASP A 59 9.08 1.86 13.61
CA ASP A 59 9.60 1.04 14.71
C ASP A 59 9.00 -0.34 14.70
N ASN A 60 8.76 -0.87 13.52
CA ASN A 60 8.17 -2.16 13.33
C ASN A 60 9.20 -3.24 13.62
N GLN A 61 8.92 -4.05 14.63
CA GLN A 61 9.83 -5.09 15.10
C GLN A 61 9.57 -6.45 14.44
N ASP A 62 8.58 -6.52 13.59
CA ASP A 62 8.24 -7.76 12.94
C ASP A 62 9.22 -8.03 11.79
N THR A 63 9.96 -9.12 11.90
CA THR A 63 10.93 -9.53 10.87
C THR A 63 10.33 -10.48 9.84
N GLU A 64 9.10 -10.95 10.08
CA GLU A 64 8.45 -11.86 9.16
C GLU A 64 7.98 -11.13 7.92
N GLU A 65 8.27 -11.69 6.75
CA GLU A 65 7.86 -11.08 5.49
C GLU A 65 6.35 -11.16 5.30
N GLN A 66 5.76 -10.04 4.93
CA GLN A 66 4.34 -9.97 4.58
C GLN A 66 4.22 -9.78 3.07
N TYR A 67 3.20 -10.38 2.47
CA TYR A 67 3.04 -10.39 1.02
C TYR A 67 1.56 -10.42 0.64
N GLY A 68 1.23 -9.72 -0.44
CA GLY A 68 -0.08 -9.77 -1.03
C GLY A 68 -0.08 -9.17 -2.43
N VAL A 69 -1.01 -9.63 -3.26
CA VAL A 69 -1.22 -9.11 -4.61
C VAL A 69 -2.56 -8.43 -4.65
N TYR A 70 -2.61 -7.22 -5.17
CA TYR A 70 -3.82 -6.40 -5.14
C TYR A 70 -4.10 -5.77 -6.48
N ASN A 71 -5.37 -5.55 -6.76
CA ASN A 71 -5.82 -4.97 -8.02
C ASN A 71 -5.46 -3.48 -8.07
N THR A 72 -4.68 -3.11 -9.07
CA THR A 72 -4.17 -1.74 -9.24
C THR A 72 -5.28 -0.71 -9.38
N LYS A 73 -6.34 -1.06 -10.07
CA LYS A 73 -7.45 -0.14 -10.34
C LYS A 73 -8.08 0.40 -9.07
N TYR A 74 -8.29 -0.46 -8.08
CA TYR A 74 -8.90 -0.03 -6.82
C TYR A 74 -7.94 0.81 -5.99
N ILE A 75 -6.67 0.44 -5.95
CA ILE A 75 -5.67 1.23 -5.23
C ILE A 75 -5.56 2.62 -5.83
N LEU A 76 -5.56 2.71 -7.16
CA LEU A 76 -5.49 3.99 -7.85
C LEU A 76 -6.70 4.87 -7.50
N LEU A 77 -7.88 4.27 -7.38
CA LEU A 77 -9.07 4.99 -6.93
C LEU A 77 -8.88 5.54 -5.51
N PHE A 78 -8.31 4.75 -4.62
CA PHE A 78 -8.10 5.16 -3.23
C PHE A 78 -7.14 6.36 -3.14
N THR A 79 -6.18 6.47 -4.06
CA THR A 79 -5.22 7.57 -4.03
C THR A 79 -5.84 8.93 -4.35
N LYS A 80 -7.10 8.96 -4.77
CA LYS A 80 -7.79 10.24 -5.00
C LYS A 80 -7.99 11.05 -3.73
N SER A 81 -7.84 10.43 -2.56
CA SER A 81 -7.86 11.13 -1.28
C SER A 81 -6.59 11.93 -1.02
N THR A 82 -5.58 11.82 -1.88
CA THR A 82 -4.29 12.49 -1.72
C THR A 82 -4.45 14.02 -1.56
N ASN A 83 -5.43 14.60 -2.24
CA ASN A 83 -5.66 16.04 -2.17
C ASN A 83 -6.17 16.51 -0.81
N LEU A 84 -6.65 15.59 0.03
CA LEU A 84 -7.20 15.90 1.34
C LEU A 84 -6.21 15.67 2.47
N CYS A 85 -5.12 14.95 2.21
CA CYS A 85 -4.23 14.45 3.25
C CYS A 85 -2.78 14.56 2.82
N SER A 86 -1.90 14.91 3.75
CA SER A 86 -0.46 15.01 3.45
C SER A 86 0.25 13.67 3.57
N THR A 87 -0.26 12.76 4.41
CA THR A 87 0.37 11.47 4.66
C THR A 87 -0.64 10.34 4.53
N VAL A 88 -0.12 9.15 4.26
CA VAL A 88 -0.91 7.92 4.18
C VAL A 88 -0.18 6.84 4.97
N GLU A 89 -0.94 6.00 5.66
CA GLU A 89 -0.42 4.82 6.34
C GLU A 89 -0.88 3.58 5.57
N ILE A 90 0.03 2.67 5.32
CA ILE A 90 -0.22 1.46 4.56
C ILE A 90 0.06 0.27 5.46
N TYR A 91 -0.94 -0.57 5.66
CA TYR A 91 -0.87 -1.74 6.52
C TYR A 91 -0.97 -3.00 5.68
N LEU A 92 0.04 -3.84 5.76
CA LEU A 92 0.12 -5.07 4.98
C LEU A 92 0.27 -6.27 5.92
N LYS A 93 -0.61 -7.25 5.73
CA LYS A 93 -0.49 -8.53 6.44
C LYS A 93 -0.94 -9.64 5.49
N THR A 94 -0.10 -10.67 5.37
CA THR A 94 -0.37 -11.80 4.47
C THR A 94 -1.72 -12.43 4.78
N GLY A 95 -2.54 -12.58 3.74
CA GLY A 95 -3.88 -13.18 3.86
C GLY A 95 -4.97 -12.24 4.33
N TYR A 96 -4.62 -11.00 4.67
CA TYR A 96 -5.59 -10.00 5.13
C TYR A 96 -5.74 -8.87 4.11
N PRO A 97 -6.83 -8.11 4.17
CA PRO A 97 -7.00 -6.97 3.29
C PRO A 97 -5.89 -5.94 3.47
N LEU A 98 -5.45 -5.37 2.36
CA LEU A 98 -4.57 -4.21 2.39
C LEU A 98 -5.36 -3.04 2.96
N THR A 99 -4.83 -2.38 3.97
CA THR A 99 -5.47 -1.24 4.58
C THR A 99 -4.68 0.02 4.28
N ILE A 100 -5.38 1.01 3.74
CA ILE A 100 -4.79 2.31 3.40
C ILE A 100 -5.55 3.36 4.19
N LEU A 101 -4.84 4.09 5.03
CA LEU A 101 -5.44 5.03 5.97
C LEU A 101 -4.92 6.44 5.71
N TYR A 102 -5.85 7.34 5.42
CA TYR A 102 -5.57 8.77 5.25
C TYR A 102 -6.10 9.52 6.46
N SER A 103 -5.25 10.31 7.08
CA SER A 103 -5.66 11.17 8.20
C SER A 103 -5.95 12.56 7.69
N VAL A 104 -7.19 13.01 7.88
CA VAL A 104 -7.66 14.31 7.42
C VAL A 104 -7.68 15.26 8.61
N ALA A 105 -6.55 15.88 8.89
CA ALA A 105 -6.37 16.90 9.94
C ALA A 105 -7.35 16.76 11.11
N ASN A 106 -8.27 17.70 11.30
CA ASN A 106 -9.23 17.67 12.40
C ASN A 106 -10.56 17.00 12.05
N LEU A 107 -10.66 16.41 10.86
CA LEU A 107 -11.91 15.86 10.37
C LEU A 107 -12.03 14.35 10.54
N GLY A 108 -10.95 13.68 10.91
CA GLY A 108 -10.96 12.24 11.11
C GLY A 108 -10.07 11.49 10.13
N GLN A 109 -10.52 10.30 9.75
CA GLN A 109 -9.73 9.39 8.93
C GLN A 109 -10.58 8.81 7.79
N ILE A 110 -9.93 8.55 6.67
CA ILE A 110 -10.53 7.81 5.56
C ILE A 110 -9.77 6.49 5.46
N LYS A 111 -10.48 5.39 5.60
CA LYS A 111 -9.90 4.07 5.60
C LYS A 111 -10.39 3.27 4.40
N TYR A 112 -9.47 2.77 3.61
CA TYR A 112 -9.77 1.86 2.51
C TYR A 112 -9.23 0.48 2.83
N CYS A 113 -10.02 -0.54 2.50
CA CYS A 113 -9.60 -1.93 2.66
C CYS A 113 -9.82 -2.65 1.35
N LEU A 114 -8.81 -3.39 0.91
CA LEU A 114 -8.87 -4.13 -0.35
C LEU A 114 -8.42 -5.56 -0.11
N ALA A 115 -9.30 -6.50 -0.46
CA ALA A 115 -8.97 -7.91 -0.31
C ALA A 115 -7.84 -8.29 -1.27
N PRO A 116 -6.93 -9.20 -0.84
CA PRO A 116 -5.89 -9.69 -1.73
C PRO A 116 -6.50 -10.52 -2.85
N LYS A 117 -5.82 -10.52 -3.98
CA LYS A 117 -6.20 -11.36 -5.09
C LYS A 117 -5.91 -12.82 -4.72
N GLN A 118 -6.87 -13.68 -5.00
CA GLN A 118 -6.71 -15.11 -4.76
C GLN A 118 -6.31 -15.82 -6.05
N ASN A 119 -5.41 -16.76 -5.89
CA ASN A 119 -4.99 -17.63 -7.00
C ASN A 119 -5.92 -18.82 -7.15
#